data_742c467bd731b967e8c4d9b55e7e1611
#
_entry.id   742c467bd731b967e8c4d9b55e7e1611
#
_cell.length_a   1.000
_cell.length_b   1.000
_cell.length_c   1.000
_cell.angle_alpha   90.00
_cell.angle_beta   90.00
_cell.angle_gamma   90.00
#
_symmetry.space_group_name_H-M   'P 1'
#
loop_
_entity.id
_entity.type
_entity.pdbx_description
1 polymer ?
#
loop_
_entity_poly.entity_id
_entity_poly.type
_entity_poly.pdbx_seq_one_letter_code
_entity_poly.pdbx_strand_id
1 'polypeptide(L)'
;MVGKLARWLRLTGADVLYNASWDDPELLAIARREGRVLLTRDVPLATGSGEPRRLLVESDDFRDQLVQVVTACGLDPWKGLFTRCMDCNSSLRPALRDEARQKVPPYVFSTQDGFKWCPQCDKMLWHGTHGHEILALLGELFPA
;
A
#
# COMPACT_ATOMS: atom_id res chain seq x y z
N MET A 1 -6.14 2.74 12.23
CA MET A 1 -4.87 2.22 12.76
C MET A 1 -4.08 1.45 11.73
N VAL A 2 -4.55 0.29 11.31
CA VAL A 2 -3.87 -0.43 10.20
C VAL A 2 -4.17 0.16 8.82
N GLY A 3 -5.04 1.15 8.72
CA GLY A 3 -5.33 1.82 7.44
C GLY A 3 -4.11 2.55 6.87
N LYS A 4 -3.34 3.23 7.71
CA LYS A 4 -2.10 3.89 7.27
C LYS A 4 -1.06 2.86 6.84
N LEU A 5 -0.95 1.76 7.56
CA LEU A 5 -0.10 0.64 7.17
C LEU A 5 -0.50 0.09 5.80
N ALA A 6 -1.80 -0.12 5.56
CA ALA A 6 -2.29 -0.60 4.28
C ALA A 6 -1.89 0.33 3.13
N ARG A 7 -2.02 1.64 3.31
CA ARG A 7 -1.62 2.63 2.30
C ARG A 7 -0.13 2.55 1.98
N TRP A 8 0.72 2.46 3.01
CA TRP A 8 2.17 2.38 2.82
C TRP A 8 2.61 1.07 2.19
N LEU A 9 1.99 -0.05 2.56
CA LEU A 9 2.27 -1.33 1.92
C LEU A 9 1.91 -1.28 0.43
N ARG A 10 0.78 -0.67 0.09
CA ARG A 10 0.40 -0.48 -1.32
C ARG A 10 1.40 0.38 -2.08
N LEU A 11 1.96 1.40 -1.44
CA LEU A 11 3.03 2.22 -2.04
C LEU A 11 4.25 1.38 -2.43
N THR A 12 4.58 0.36 -1.65
CA THR A 12 5.67 -0.56 -1.97
C THR A 12 5.31 -1.60 -3.03
N GLY A 13 4.08 -1.60 -3.51
CA GLY A 13 3.61 -2.53 -4.53
C GLY A 13 2.92 -3.77 -3.99
N ALA A 14 2.77 -3.90 -2.68
CA ALA A 14 2.10 -5.05 -2.08
C ALA A 14 0.60 -5.02 -2.37
N ASP A 15 0.04 -6.20 -2.66
CA ASP A 15 -1.41 -6.36 -2.85
C ASP A 15 -2.07 -6.45 -1.48
N VAL A 16 -2.73 -5.38 -1.07
CA VAL A 16 -3.31 -5.24 0.27
C VAL A 16 -4.77 -4.85 0.18
N LEU A 17 -5.65 -5.74 0.60
CA LEU A 17 -7.07 -5.41 0.77
C LEU A 17 -7.29 -4.82 2.16
N TYR A 18 -8.07 -3.76 2.21
CA TYR A 18 -8.44 -3.12 3.47
C TYR A 18 -9.81 -2.49 3.35
N ASN A 19 -10.65 -2.75 4.34
CA ASN A 19 -11.94 -2.09 4.48
C ASN A 19 -12.29 -2.03 5.97
N ALA A 20 -12.39 -0.83 6.50
CA ALA A 20 -12.65 -0.62 7.93
C ALA A 20 -14.01 -1.15 8.38
N SER A 21 -14.95 -1.40 7.45
CA SER A 21 -16.27 -1.91 7.78
C SER A 21 -16.37 -3.44 7.81
N TRP A 22 -15.32 -4.15 7.38
CA TRP A 22 -15.32 -5.62 7.43
C TRP A 22 -15.16 -6.10 8.88
N ASP A 23 -16.02 -7.04 9.28
CA ASP A 23 -15.89 -7.72 10.57
C ASP A 23 -14.91 -8.90 10.49
N ASP A 24 -14.61 -9.51 11.63
CA ASP A 24 -13.65 -10.61 11.68
C ASP A 24 -14.04 -11.81 10.82
N PRO A 25 -15.33 -12.29 10.81
CA PRO A 25 -15.73 -13.36 9.92
C PRO A 25 -15.53 -13.04 8.44
N GLU A 26 -15.81 -11.81 8.02
CA GLU A 26 -15.60 -11.38 6.63
C GLU A 26 -14.13 -11.36 6.26
N LEU A 27 -13.27 -10.84 7.16
CA LEU A 27 -11.83 -10.82 6.97
C LEU A 27 -11.28 -12.25 6.83
N LEU A 28 -11.67 -13.14 7.70
CA LEU A 28 -11.22 -14.53 7.66
C LEU A 28 -11.68 -15.23 6.38
N ALA A 29 -12.92 -15.00 5.95
CA ALA A 29 -13.46 -15.60 4.74
C ALA A 29 -12.68 -15.14 3.50
N ILE A 30 -12.40 -13.85 3.38
CA ILE A 30 -11.64 -13.29 2.26
C ILE A 30 -10.21 -13.83 2.26
N ALA A 31 -9.55 -13.82 3.41
CA ALA A 31 -8.17 -14.28 3.52
C ALA A 31 -8.03 -15.75 3.17
N ARG A 32 -8.98 -16.59 3.59
CA ARG A 32 -9.01 -18.02 3.25
C ARG A 32 -9.24 -18.23 1.76
N ARG A 33 -10.24 -17.56 1.20
CA ARG A 33 -10.61 -17.71 -0.20
C ARG A 33 -9.49 -17.29 -1.14
N GLU A 34 -8.77 -16.23 -0.80
CA GLU A 34 -7.76 -15.64 -1.67
C GLU A 34 -6.33 -15.99 -1.27
N GLY A 35 -6.15 -16.83 -0.24
CA GLY A 35 -4.80 -17.22 0.21
C GLY A 35 -3.98 -16.07 0.76
N ARG A 36 -4.61 -15.12 1.43
CA ARG A 36 -3.95 -13.92 1.95
C ARG A 36 -3.50 -14.10 3.38
N VAL A 37 -2.47 -13.36 3.77
CA VAL A 37 -2.07 -13.23 5.18
C VAL A 37 -2.99 -12.21 5.84
N LEU A 38 -3.55 -12.56 6.98
CA LEU A 38 -4.38 -11.65 7.78
C LEU A 38 -3.48 -10.86 8.73
N LEU A 39 -3.48 -9.54 8.56
CA LEU A 39 -2.78 -8.61 9.47
C LEU A 39 -3.80 -8.04 10.45
N THR A 40 -3.51 -8.13 11.74
CA THR A 40 -4.42 -7.62 12.76
C THR A 40 -3.67 -7.16 14.00
N ARG A 41 -4.27 -6.22 14.73
CA ARG A 41 -3.80 -5.83 16.06
C ARG A 41 -4.57 -6.52 17.18
N ASP A 42 -5.58 -7.29 16.83
CA ASP A 42 -6.42 -8.02 17.78
C ASP A 42 -5.74 -9.34 18.14
N VAL A 43 -5.33 -9.49 19.39
CA VAL A 43 -4.61 -10.68 19.87
C VAL A 43 -5.45 -11.94 19.71
N PRO A 44 -6.72 -11.99 20.14
CA PRO A 44 -7.54 -13.21 19.93
C PRO A 44 -7.65 -13.61 18.46
N LEU A 45 -7.83 -12.66 17.56
CA LEU A 45 -7.91 -12.96 16.12
C LEU A 45 -6.57 -13.45 15.57
N ALA A 46 -5.46 -12.87 16.01
CA ALA A 46 -4.12 -13.24 15.56
C ALA A 46 -3.71 -14.63 16.05
N THR A 47 -4.19 -15.07 17.20
CA THR A 47 -3.79 -16.34 17.82
C THR A 47 -4.66 -17.53 17.42
N GLY A 48 -5.64 -17.33 16.54
CA GLY A 48 -6.44 -18.40 15.99
C GLY A 48 -5.61 -19.40 15.20
N SER A 49 -6.09 -20.64 15.10
CA SER A 49 -5.39 -21.72 14.41
C SER A 49 -5.95 -21.98 13.00
N GLY A 50 -5.17 -22.67 12.18
CA GLY A 50 -5.55 -23.00 10.82
C GLY A 50 -5.39 -21.85 9.84
N GLU A 51 -5.93 -22.04 8.63
CA GLU A 51 -5.92 -21.00 7.60
C GLU A 51 -6.88 -19.85 7.96
N PRO A 52 -6.58 -18.63 7.63
CA PRO A 52 -5.38 -18.16 6.92
C PRO A 52 -4.17 -17.98 7.83
N ARG A 53 -3.00 -17.78 7.24
CA ARG A 53 -1.82 -17.33 7.99
C ARG A 53 -2.12 -15.97 8.61
N ARG A 54 -1.75 -15.79 9.87
CA ARG A 54 -2.06 -14.59 10.63
C ARG A 54 -0.80 -13.93 11.16
N LEU A 55 -0.79 -12.62 11.20
CA LEU A 55 0.32 -11.84 11.76
C LEU A 55 -0.23 -10.77 12.69
N LEU A 56 0.19 -10.81 13.95
CA LEU A 56 -0.12 -9.76 14.91
C LEU A 56 0.77 -8.56 14.67
N VAL A 57 0.16 -7.42 14.33
CA VAL A 57 0.87 -6.16 14.19
C VAL A 57 1.03 -5.54 15.58
N GLU A 58 2.25 -5.48 16.10
CA GLU A 58 2.52 -5.22 17.50
C GLU A 58 2.54 -3.75 17.87
N SER A 59 3.14 -2.90 17.02
CA SER A 59 3.28 -1.47 17.30
C SER A 59 2.06 -0.68 16.86
N ASP A 60 1.79 0.44 17.51
CA ASP A 60 0.80 1.41 17.06
C ASP A 60 1.40 2.49 16.14
N ASP A 61 2.72 2.50 15.95
CA ASP A 61 3.41 3.37 15.01
C ASP A 61 3.52 2.69 13.63
N PHE A 62 3.06 3.37 12.57
CA PHE A 62 3.05 2.79 11.24
C PHE A 62 4.44 2.44 10.70
N ARG A 63 5.48 3.15 11.14
CA ARG A 63 6.86 2.86 10.71
C ARG A 63 7.30 1.49 11.20
N ASP A 64 7.09 1.22 12.47
CA ASP A 64 7.38 -0.09 13.07
C ASP A 64 6.52 -1.17 12.46
N GLN A 65 5.22 -0.88 12.23
CA GLN A 65 4.30 -1.79 11.59
C GLN A 65 4.80 -2.16 10.18
N LEU A 66 5.23 -1.18 9.42
CA LEU A 66 5.71 -1.39 8.06
C LEU A 66 6.96 -2.28 8.04
N VAL A 67 7.92 -2.00 8.90
CA VAL A 67 9.15 -2.81 9.02
C VAL A 67 8.79 -4.24 9.43
N GLN A 68 7.91 -4.42 10.40
CA GLN A 68 7.50 -5.74 10.87
C GLN A 68 6.87 -6.57 9.74
N VAL A 69 5.92 -5.98 9.01
CA VAL A 69 5.21 -6.72 7.95
C VAL A 69 6.12 -7.03 6.77
N VAL A 70 6.91 -6.06 6.34
CA VAL A 70 7.85 -6.26 5.22
C VAL A 70 8.83 -7.38 5.56
N THR A 71 9.37 -7.39 6.77
CA THR A 71 10.32 -8.42 7.23
C THR A 71 9.64 -9.77 7.36
N ALA A 72 8.50 -9.84 8.05
CA ALA A 72 7.80 -11.10 8.32
C ALA A 72 7.24 -11.77 7.07
N CYS A 73 6.81 -10.99 6.10
CA CYS A 73 6.24 -11.50 4.85
C CYS A 73 7.27 -11.63 3.72
N GLY A 74 8.52 -11.26 3.97
CA GLY A 74 9.57 -11.36 2.96
C GLY A 74 9.34 -10.46 1.75
N LEU A 75 8.79 -9.27 1.96
CA LEU A 75 8.52 -8.34 0.89
C LEU A 75 9.75 -7.51 0.54
N ASP A 76 9.84 -7.09 -0.72
CA ASP A 76 10.84 -6.14 -1.17
C ASP A 76 10.19 -4.77 -1.29
N PRO A 77 10.54 -3.79 -0.42
CA PRO A 77 9.87 -2.50 -0.42
C PRO A 77 10.23 -1.61 -1.61
N TRP A 78 11.23 -2.01 -2.39
CA TRP A 78 11.72 -1.21 -3.52
C TRP A 78 11.25 -1.70 -4.88
N LYS A 79 11.10 -3.02 -5.04
CA LYS A 79 10.85 -3.65 -6.33
C LYS A 79 9.54 -3.20 -6.98
N GLY A 80 8.48 -3.08 -6.20
CA GLY A 80 7.15 -2.70 -6.69
C GLY A 80 6.76 -1.26 -6.34
N LEU A 81 7.73 -0.42 -5.99
CA LEU A 81 7.46 0.94 -5.53
C LEU A 81 6.71 1.75 -6.59
N PHE A 82 5.64 2.41 -6.17
CA PHE A 82 4.77 3.23 -7.01
C PHE A 82 4.09 2.49 -8.17
N THR A 83 3.84 1.20 -8.01
CA THR A 83 3.13 0.41 -9.03
C THR A 83 1.67 0.16 -8.70
N ARG A 84 1.24 0.53 -7.50
CA ARG A 84 -0.12 0.24 -7.02
C ARG A 84 -0.72 1.49 -6.38
N CYS A 85 -2.02 1.68 -6.59
CA CYS A 85 -2.74 2.81 -5.98
C CYS A 85 -2.86 2.61 -4.48
N MET A 86 -2.42 3.59 -3.69
CA MET A 86 -2.51 3.52 -2.24
C MET A 86 -3.95 3.59 -1.74
N ASP A 87 -4.85 4.16 -2.52
CA ASP A 87 -6.25 4.36 -2.10
C ASP A 87 -7.14 3.15 -2.38
N CYS A 88 -6.96 2.47 -3.52
CA CYS A 88 -7.84 1.37 -3.92
C CYS A 88 -7.14 0.04 -4.19
N ASN A 89 -5.81 -0.01 -4.10
CA ASN A 89 -5.03 -1.24 -4.34
C ASN A 89 -4.91 -1.68 -5.80
N SER A 90 -5.51 -0.98 -6.75
CA SER A 90 -5.42 -1.33 -8.16
C SER A 90 -4.02 -1.08 -8.71
N SER A 91 -3.62 -1.87 -9.70
CA SER A 91 -2.37 -1.63 -10.41
C SER A 91 -2.43 -0.30 -11.14
N LEU A 92 -1.38 0.50 -11.00
CA LEU A 92 -1.23 1.75 -11.75
C LEU A 92 -0.68 1.44 -13.14
N ARG A 93 -1.01 2.29 -14.08
CA ARG A 93 -0.45 2.18 -15.41
C ARG A 93 0.16 3.53 -15.84
N PRO A 94 1.14 3.52 -16.74
CA PRO A 94 1.68 4.75 -17.28
C PRO A 94 0.58 5.57 -17.96
N ALA A 95 0.60 6.88 -17.75
CA ALA A 95 -0.31 7.80 -18.42
C ALA A 95 0.42 8.51 -19.55
N LEU A 96 -0.26 8.70 -20.66
CA LEU A 96 0.26 9.52 -21.74
C LEU A 96 0.26 10.99 -21.29
N ARG A 97 1.23 11.76 -21.79
CA ARG A 97 1.36 13.17 -21.41
C ARG A 97 0.10 13.96 -21.75
N ASP A 98 -0.53 13.69 -22.89
CA ASP A 98 -1.76 14.36 -23.29
C ASP A 98 -2.94 14.04 -22.36
N GLU A 99 -3.00 12.81 -21.84
CA GLU A 99 -4.00 12.43 -20.84
C GLU A 99 -3.81 13.21 -19.54
N ALA A 100 -2.56 13.37 -19.12
CA ALA A 100 -2.23 14.08 -17.88
C ALA A 100 -2.55 15.58 -17.97
N ARG A 101 -2.39 16.16 -19.15
CA ARG A 101 -2.59 17.61 -19.37
C ARG A 101 -3.93 18.09 -18.85
N GLN A 102 -4.99 17.32 -19.03
CA GLN A 102 -6.35 17.68 -18.65
C GLN A 102 -6.69 17.36 -17.20
N LYS A 103 -5.86 16.57 -16.53
CA LYS A 103 -6.18 16.02 -15.21
C LYS A 103 -5.30 16.55 -14.09
N VAL A 104 -4.25 17.29 -14.41
CA VAL A 104 -3.35 17.87 -13.41
C VAL A 104 -3.27 19.38 -13.57
N PRO A 105 -2.90 20.12 -12.51
CA PRO A 105 -2.70 21.56 -12.62
C PRO A 105 -1.61 21.89 -13.65
N PRO A 106 -1.71 23.03 -14.36
CA PRO A 106 -0.71 23.41 -15.36
C PRO A 106 0.73 23.43 -14.84
N TYR A 107 0.92 23.88 -13.61
CA TYR A 107 2.24 23.90 -12.97
C TYR A 107 2.81 22.49 -12.84
N VAL A 108 2.00 21.53 -12.38
CA VAL A 108 2.42 20.14 -12.25
C VAL A 108 2.74 19.55 -13.62
N PHE A 109 1.90 19.81 -14.61
CA PHE A 109 2.13 19.33 -15.97
C PHE A 109 3.45 19.82 -16.55
N SER A 110 3.81 21.08 -16.28
CA SER A 110 5.04 21.68 -16.81
C SER A 110 6.30 21.26 -16.06
N THR A 111 6.20 20.83 -14.80
CA THR A 111 7.35 20.54 -13.96
C THR A 111 7.62 19.06 -13.74
N GLN A 112 6.66 18.16 -14.04
CA GLN A 112 6.81 16.74 -13.83
C GLN A 112 6.98 16.01 -15.18
N ASP A 113 7.88 15.03 -15.19
CA ASP A 113 8.23 14.32 -16.42
C ASP A 113 7.40 13.06 -16.64
N GLY A 114 6.89 12.46 -15.58
CA GLY A 114 6.15 11.21 -15.66
C GLY A 114 4.89 11.20 -14.84
N PHE A 115 3.87 10.56 -15.39
CA PHE A 115 2.57 10.40 -14.73
C PHE A 115 2.14 8.95 -14.79
N LYS A 116 1.44 8.53 -13.75
CA LYS A 116 0.76 7.23 -13.70
C LYS A 116 -0.72 7.47 -13.47
N TRP A 117 -1.52 6.54 -13.90
CA TRP A 117 -2.97 6.63 -13.78
C TRP A 117 -3.54 5.43 -13.06
N CYS A 118 -4.46 5.70 -12.13
CA CYS A 118 -5.27 4.65 -11.50
C CYS A 118 -6.61 4.56 -12.23
N PRO A 119 -6.88 3.46 -12.95
CA PRO A 119 -8.13 3.32 -13.68
C PRO A 119 -9.36 3.24 -12.77
N GLN A 120 -9.20 2.69 -11.58
CA GLN A 120 -10.30 2.54 -10.63
C GLN A 120 -10.71 3.87 -9.99
N CYS A 121 -9.75 4.68 -9.58
CA CYS A 121 -10.00 5.98 -8.94
C CYS A 121 -10.07 7.14 -9.93
N ASP A 122 -9.64 6.92 -11.17
CA ASP A 122 -9.49 7.95 -12.20
C ASP A 122 -8.62 9.12 -11.71
N LYS A 123 -7.46 8.77 -11.14
CA LYS A 123 -6.51 9.73 -10.59
C LYS A 123 -5.19 9.69 -11.34
N MET A 124 -4.62 10.87 -11.59
CA MET A 124 -3.23 11.00 -12.02
C MET A 124 -2.33 11.09 -10.81
N LEU A 125 -1.18 10.43 -10.90
CA LEU A 125 -0.17 10.37 -9.86
C LEU A 125 1.18 10.77 -10.44
N TRP A 126 1.96 11.49 -9.65
CA TRP A 126 3.30 11.93 -10.05
C TRP A 126 4.22 11.99 -8.83
N HIS A 127 5.53 12.05 -9.12
CA HIS A 127 6.55 12.16 -8.08
C HIS A 127 6.72 13.60 -7.69
N GLY A 128 6.10 14.23 -6.89
CA GLY A 128 6.35 15.59 -6.40
C GLY A 128 7.17 15.57 -5.12
N THR A 129 7.03 16.61 -4.32
CA THR A 129 7.62 16.71 -3.00
C THR A 129 7.26 15.51 -2.13
N HIS A 130 6.01 15.06 -2.23
CA HIS A 130 5.52 13.87 -1.53
C HIS A 130 6.28 12.61 -1.92
N GLY A 131 6.58 12.43 -3.19
CA GLY A 131 7.37 11.28 -3.66
C GLY A 131 8.77 11.28 -3.07
N HIS A 132 9.41 12.43 -2.98
CA HIS A 132 10.73 12.56 -2.35
C HIS A 132 10.69 12.23 -0.85
N GLU A 133 9.67 12.68 -0.15
CA GLU A 133 9.49 12.37 1.27
C GLU A 133 9.28 10.89 1.51
N ILE A 134 8.50 10.24 0.66
CA ILE A 134 8.26 8.79 0.72
C ILE A 134 9.56 8.02 0.52
N LEU A 135 10.34 8.39 -0.49
CA LEU A 135 11.63 7.75 -0.77
C LEU A 135 12.60 7.94 0.40
N ALA A 136 12.64 9.12 1.00
CA ALA A 136 13.50 9.40 2.15
C ALA A 136 13.12 8.53 3.34
N LEU A 137 11.85 8.41 3.65
CA LEU A 137 11.39 7.57 4.76
C LEU A 137 11.69 6.09 4.51
N LEU A 138 11.41 5.59 3.32
CA LEU A 138 11.73 4.21 2.98
C LEU A 138 13.23 3.93 3.06
N GLY A 139 14.06 4.89 2.67
CA GLY A 139 15.51 4.79 2.80
C GLY A 139 15.98 4.72 4.25
N GLU A 140 15.31 5.39 5.17
CA GLU A 140 15.58 5.28 6.60
C GLU A 140 15.17 3.92 7.17
N LEU A 141 13.99 3.43 6.80
CA LEU A 141 13.44 2.19 7.32
C LEU A 141 14.09 0.94 6.72
N PHE A 142 14.47 1.01 5.45
CA PHE A 142 15.02 -0.12 4.69
C PHE A 142 16.31 0.30 3.98
N PRO A 143 17.40 0.51 4.72
CA PRO A 143 18.66 0.87 4.09
C PRO A 143 19.16 -0.26 3.18
N ALA A 144 19.81 0.14 2.11
CA ALA A 144 20.32 -0.80 1.10
C ALA A 144 21.52 -1.60 1.65
#